data_8af6eba945ff849421182eae42795374
#
_entry.id   8af6eba945ff849421182eae42795374
#
_cell.length_a   1.000
_cell.length_b   1.000
_cell.length_c   1.000
_cell.angle_alpha   90.00
_cell.angle_beta   90.00
_cell.angle_gamma   90.00
#
_symmetry.space_group_name_H-M   'P 1'
#
loop_
_entity.id
_entity.type
_entity.pdbx_description
1 polymer ?
#
loop_
_entity_poly.entity_id
_entity_poly.type
_entity_poly.pdbx_seq_one_letter_code
_entity_poly.pdbx_strand_id
1 'polypeptide(L)'
;MSVKWEVDRSLVDQEFAADIDCVLGASEYAWAIVQGFRTAAQQEAIEKTGVQAAAVGHSAHEYGLAVDVAILVSGKETWAYGSAAWPWLWAACFGHPRLHSGHFFPPAAPADDDHIQAVKWYVKRAELKAEGKW
;
A
#
# COMPACT_ATOMS: atom_id res chain seq x y z
N MET A 1 15.46 -6.00 6.13
CA MET A 1 16.69 -6.23 5.40
C MET A 1 16.70 -5.60 4.04
N SER A 2 16.08 -6.15 3.02
CA SER A 2 16.08 -5.50 1.72
C SER A 2 14.67 -5.10 1.30
N VAL A 3 14.58 -3.92 0.68
CA VAL A 3 13.34 -3.38 0.15
C VAL A 3 13.61 -2.99 -1.30
N LYS A 4 12.90 -3.63 -2.22
CA LYS A 4 13.05 -3.38 -3.64
C LYS A 4 11.80 -2.69 -4.16
N TRP A 5 11.94 -1.46 -4.63
CA TRP A 5 10.87 -0.75 -5.31
C TRP A 5 10.82 -1.17 -6.77
N GLU A 6 9.78 -1.89 -7.16
CA GLU A 6 9.54 -2.29 -8.54
C GLU A 6 8.66 -1.29 -9.28
N VAL A 7 8.21 -0.25 -8.57
CA VAL A 7 7.45 0.87 -9.10
C VAL A 7 8.23 2.17 -8.85
N ASP A 8 7.81 3.25 -9.49
CA ASP A 8 8.49 4.54 -9.33
C ASP A 8 8.19 5.14 -7.96
N ARG A 9 9.17 5.05 -7.06
CA ARG A 9 9.09 5.58 -5.69
C ARG A 9 8.85 7.09 -5.66
N SER A 10 9.30 7.82 -6.69
CA SER A 10 9.14 9.28 -6.76
C SER A 10 7.70 9.73 -6.93
N LEU A 11 6.81 8.83 -7.39
CA LEU A 11 5.38 9.10 -7.54
C LEU A 11 4.59 8.88 -6.26
N VAL A 12 5.22 8.33 -5.22
CA VAL A 12 4.63 8.09 -3.91
C VAL A 12 4.99 9.26 -3.00
N ASP A 13 4.10 9.62 -2.09
CA ASP A 13 4.39 10.63 -1.07
C ASP A 13 5.68 10.28 -0.34
N GLN A 14 6.63 11.24 -0.25
CA GLN A 14 7.98 10.95 0.21
C GLN A 14 8.06 10.62 1.69
N GLU A 15 7.22 11.21 2.52
CA GLU A 15 7.15 10.85 3.95
C GLU A 15 6.61 9.44 4.11
N PHE A 16 5.56 9.09 3.38
CA PHE A 16 5.00 7.75 3.37
C PHE A 16 6.01 6.73 2.85
N ALA A 17 6.71 7.03 1.75
CA ALA A 17 7.74 6.16 1.20
C ALA A 17 8.87 5.90 2.21
N ALA A 18 9.29 6.94 2.93
CA ALA A 18 10.30 6.80 3.99
C ALA A 18 9.82 5.92 5.13
N ASP A 19 8.54 6.03 5.53
CA ASP A 19 7.95 5.16 6.54
C ASP A 19 7.94 3.69 6.09
N ILE A 20 7.58 3.45 4.83
CA ILE A 20 7.60 2.11 4.23
C ILE A 20 9.02 1.53 4.24
N ASP A 21 10.01 2.28 3.77
CA ASP A 21 11.41 1.83 3.78
C ASP A 21 11.88 1.50 5.19
N CYS A 22 11.51 2.33 6.15
CA CYS A 22 11.91 2.14 7.55
C CYS A 22 11.29 0.86 8.15
N VAL A 23 10.00 0.66 7.96
CA VAL A 23 9.29 -0.52 8.51
C VAL A 23 9.77 -1.80 7.83
N LEU A 24 9.78 -1.84 6.51
CA LEU A 24 10.17 -3.04 5.78
C LEU A 24 11.68 -3.33 5.91
N GLY A 25 12.50 -2.27 5.96
CA GLY A 25 13.94 -2.39 6.14
C GLY A 25 14.35 -2.94 7.51
N ALA A 26 13.51 -2.76 8.53
CA ALA A 26 13.75 -3.32 9.87
C ALA A 26 13.44 -4.82 9.94
N SER A 27 12.78 -5.37 8.93
CA SER A 27 12.42 -6.78 8.83
C SER A 27 13.62 -7.67 8.50
N GLU A 28 13.59 -8.90 8.96
CA GLU A 28 14.53 -9.93 8.51
C GLU A 28 14.14 -10.51 7.13
N TYR A 29 12.97 -10.16 6.63
CA TYR A 29 12.47 -10.62 5.33
C TYR A 29 12.86 -9.63 4.23
N ALA A 30 12.93 -10.14 2.99
CA ALA A 30 13.11 -9.30 1.81
C ALA A 30 11.73 -8.97 1.22
N TRP A 31 11.51 -7.71 0.88
CA TRP A 31 10.22 -7.21 0.40
C TRP A 31 10.37 -6.54 -0.96
N ALA A 32 9.36 -6.70 -1.81
CA ALA A 32 9.21 -5.92 -3.03
C ALA A 32 7.96 -5.05 -2.93
N ILE A 33 8.08 -3.79 -3.36
CA ILE A 33 6.94 -2.89 -3.52
C ILE A 33 6.48 -3.05 -4.96
N VAL A 34 5.30 -3.67 -5.16
CA VAL A 34 4.81 -4.07 -6.49
C VAL A 34 3.74 -3.16 -7.04
N GLN A 35 3.07 -2.38 -6.19
CA GLN A 35 2.13 -1.33 -6.58
C GLN A 35 2.40 -0.09 -5.73
N GLY A 36 2.23 1.07 -6.33
CA GLY A 36 2.39 2.35 -5.64
C GLY A 36 1.34 3.34 -6.14
N PHE A 37 1.76 4.47 -6.72
CA PHE A 37 0.84 5.46 -7.28
C PHE A 37 0.01 4.86 -8.42
N ARG A 38 -1.26 5.24 -8.44
CA ARG A 38 -2.22 4.81 -9.46
C ARG A 38 -2.98 6.04 -9.95
N THR A 39 -3.07 6.22 -11.29
CA THR A 39 -3.90 7.29 -11.85
C THR A 39 -5.39 6.94 -11.73
N ALA A 40 -6.26 7.95 -11.86
CA ALA A 40 -7.70 7.73 -11.91
C ALA A 40 -8.09 6.75 -13.03
N ALA A 41 -7.45 6.88 -14.20
CA ALA A 41 -7.69 5.97 -15.33
C ALA A 41 -7.28 4.53 -15.01
N GLN A 42 -6.17 4.33 -14.32
CA GLN A 42 -5.72 3.01 -13.89
C GLN A 42 -6.69 2.40 -12.87
N GLN A 43 -7.19 3.21 -11.93
CA GLN A 43 -8.16 2.76 -10.94
C GLN A 43 -9.48 2.36 -11.60
N GLU A 44 -9.95 3.16 -12.57
CA GLU A 44 -11.14 2.84 -13.35
C GLU A 44 -10.99 1.52 -14.12
N ALA A 45 -9.83 1.29 -14.71
CA ALA A 45 -9.55 0.04 -15.42
C ALA A 45 -9.63 -1.17 -14.49
N ILE A 46 -9.15 -1.05 -13.25
CA ILE A 46 -9.26 -2.12 -12.24
C ILE A 46 -10.72 -2.39 -11.87
N GLU A 47 -11.52 -1.34 -11.65
CA GLU A 47 -12.95 -1.50 -11.36
C GLU A 47 -13.67 -2.26 -12.47
N LYS A 48 -13.33 -1.95 -13.73
CA LYS A 48 -13.96 -2.58 -14.90
C LYS A 48 -13.63 -4.06 -15.07
N THR A 49 -12.57 -4.57 -14.41
CA THR A 49 -12.25 -6.00 -14.47
C THR A 49 -13.19 -6.85 -13.63
N GLY A 50 -14.05 -6.24 -12.82
CA GLY A 50 -14.92 -6.95 -11.88
C GLY A 50 -14.22 -7.39 -10.61
N VAL A 51 -12.93 -7.10 -10.45
CA VAL A 51 -12.20 -7.30 -9.19
C VAL A 51 -12.71 -6.29 -8.18
N GLN A 52 -12.89 -6.73 -6.94
CA GLN A 52 -13.32 -5.85 -5.88
C GLN A 52 -12.22 -4.81 -5.59
N ALA A 53 -12.53 -3.55 -5.83
CA ALA A 53 -11.60 -2.44 -5.69
C ALA A 53 -12.36 -1.17 -5.30
N ALA A 54 -11.64 -0.20 -4.71
CA ALA A 54 -12.22 1.09 -4.42
C ALA A 54 -12.61 1.82 -5.69
N ALA A 55 -13.68 2.60 -5.64
CA ALA A 55 -14.11 3.46 -6.74
C ALA A 55 -13.05 4.53 -7.03
N VAL A 56 -13.07 5.07 -8.26
CA VAL A 56 -12.20 6.19 -8.65
C VAL A 56 -12.34 7.33 -7.63
N GLY A 57 -11.21 7.87 -7.19
CA GLY A 57 -11.15 8.91 -6.16
C GLY A 57 -11.22 8.39 -4.71
N HIS A 58 -11.41 7.09 -4.50
CA HIS A 58 -11.55 6.47 -3.18
C HIS A 58 -10.45 5.48 -2.83
N SER A 59 -9.38 5.40 -3.64
CA SER A 59 -8.22 4.56 -3.34
C SER A 59 -7.05 5.40 -2.87
N ALA A 60 -6.42 5.01 -1.77
CA ALA A 60 -5.22 5.68 -1.27
C ALA A 60 -4.06 5.63 -2.29
N HIS A 61 -4.02 4.64 -3.19
CA HIS A 61 -3.05 4.56 -4.28
C HIS A 61 -3.11 5.77 -5.20
N GLU A 62 -4.30 6.34 -5.43
CA GLU A 62 -4.48 7.50 -6.32
C GLU A 62 -3.87 8.79 -5.77
N TYR A 63 -3.51 8.81 -4.49
CA TYR A 63 -2.91 9.96 -3.81
C TYR A 63 -1.43 9.73 -3.48
N GLY A 64 -0.86 8.61 -3.95
CA GLY A 64 0.51 8.23 -3.63
C GLY A 64 0.70 7.86 -2.16
N LEU A 65 -0.35 7.37 -1.51
CA LEU A 65 -0.39 7.08 -0.07
C LEU A 65 -0.77 5.63 0.24
N ALA A 66 -0.53 4.73 -0.72
CA ALA A 66 -0.64 3.30 -0.53
C ALA A 66 0.38 2.56 -1.38
N VAL A 67 0.78 1.40 -0.89
CA VAL A 67 1.60 0.43 -1.62
C VAL A 67 1.04 -0.97 -1.39
N ASP A 68 1.27 -1.84 -2.37
CA ASP A 68 1.09 -3.28 -2.21
C ASP A 68 2.46 -3.93 -2.28
N VAL A 69 2.68 -4.93 -1.44
CA VAL A 69 3.98 -5.55 -1.27
C VAL A 69 3.93 -7.06 -1.50
N ALA A 70 5.07 -7.64 -1.84
CA ALA A 70 5.26 -9.07 -1.92
C ALA A 70 6.51 -9.46 -1.14
N ILE A 71 6.60 -10.69 -0.70
CA ILE A 71 7.82 -11.25 -0.13
C ILE A 71 8.72 -11.70 -1.27
N LEU A 72 10.02 -11.46 -1.16
CA LEU A 72 11.02 -11.99 -2.07
C LEU A 72 11.63 -13.27 -1.48
N VAL A 73 11.46 -14.38 -2.16
CA VAL A 73 12.08 -15.66 -1.80
C VAL A 73 12.96 -16.10 -2.96
N SER A 74 14.26 -16.15 -2.74
CA SER A 74 15.24 -16.46 -3.80
C SER A 74 15.07 -15.53 -5.02
N GLY A 75 14.80 -14.23 -4.75
CA GLY A 75 14.62 -13.22 -5.77
C GLY A 75 13.25 -13.24 -6.48
N LYS A 76 12.36 -14.13 -6.08
CA LYS A 76 11.01 -14.24 -6.67
C LYS A 76 9.95 -13.71 -5.74
N GLU A 77 8.99 -12.95 -6.29
CA GLU A 77 7.85 -12.46 -5.56
C GLU A 77 6.90 -13.60 -5.20
N THR A 78 6.40 -13.58 -3.97
CA THR A 78 5.38 -14.52 -3.52
C THR A 78 4.43 -13.84 -2.54
N TRP A 79 3.17 -14.28 -2.57
CA TRP A 79 2.11 -13.88 -1.65
C TRP A 79 1.64 -15.06 -0.80
N ALA A 80 2.55 -15.98 -0.46
CA ALA A 80 2.23 -17.14 0.37
C ALA A 80 1.89 -16.69 1.79
N TYR A 81 0.62 -16.40 2.07
CA TYR A 81 0.14 -15.82 3.32
C TYR A 81 0.31 -16.74 4.54
N GLY A 82 0.70 -17.98 4.35
CA GLY A 82 1.14 -18.88 5.42
C GLY A 82 2.54 -18.57 5.96
N SER A 83 3.31 -17.69 5.30
CA SER A 83 4.63 -17.28 5.78
C SER A 83 4.50 -16.42 7.04
N ALA A 84 5.44 -16.59 7.97
CA ALA A 84 5.54 -15.76 9.18
C ALA A 84 5.84 -14.28 8.88
N ALA A 85 6.29 -13.94 7.66
CA ALA A 85 6.53 -12.57 7.24
C ALA A 85 5.25 -11.72 7.31
N TRP A 86 4.10 -12.27 6.95
CA TRP A 86 2.84 -11.52 6.90
C TRP A 86 2.35 -11.12 8.30
N PRO A 87 2.21 -12.02 9.28
CA PRO A 87 1.86 -11.60 10.64
C PRO A 87 2.85 -10.58 11.20
N TRP A 88 4.14 -10.70 10.89
CA TRP A 88 5.12 -9.70 11.28
C TRP A 88 4.79 -8.34 10.69
N LEU A 89 4.49 -8.28 9.39
CA LEU A 89 4.16 -7.03 8.71
C LEU A 89 2.90 -6.39 9.29
N TRP A 90 1.84 -7.18 9.47
CA TRP A 90 0.58 -6.67 9.98
C TRP A 90 0.75 -6.10 11.39
N ALA A 91 1.51 -6.77 12.26
CA ALA A 91 1.81 -6.29 13.60
C ALA A 91 2.65 -5.01 13.57
N ALA A 92 3.63 -4.93 12.68
CA ALA A 92 4.47 -3.74 12.53
C ALA A 92 3.66 -2.52 12.09
N CYS A 93 2.73 -2.70 11.16
CA CYS A 93 1.82 -1.63 10.74
C CYS A 93 0.84 -1.25 11.84
N PHE A 94 0.29 -2.22 12.56
CA PHE A 94 -0.63 -1.97 13.67
C PHE A 94 0.01 -1.10 14.75
N GLY A 95 1.30 -1.32 15.04
CA GLY A 95 2.05 -0.52 16.01
C GLY A 95 2.56 0.82 15.47
N HIS A 96 2.40 1.11 14.19
CA HIS A 96 2.93 2.34 13.58
C HIS A 96 1.85 3.43 13.53
N PRO A 97 2.14 4.65 14.05
CA PRO A 97 1.12 5.70 14.17
C PRO A 97 0.62 6.26 12.83
N ARG A 98 1.37 6.07 11.74
CA ARG A 98 1.04 6.63 10.43
C ARG A 98 0.67 5.60 9.38
N LEU A 99 0.79 4.31 9.67
CA LEU A 99 0.53 3.24 8.69
C LEU A 99 -0.67 2.40 9.10
N HIS A 100 -1.42 1.94 8.10
CA HIS A 100 -2.56 1.06 8.27
C HIS A 100 -2.44 -0.09 7.27
N SER A 101 -2.48 -1.33 7.77
CA SER A 101 -2.49 -2.52 6.92
C SER A 101 -3.92 -2.84 6.47
N GLY A 102 -4.08 -3.21 5.20
CA GLY A 102 -5.34 -3.70 4.67
C GLY A 102 -5.84 -4.98 5.32
N HIS A 103 -4.96 -5.71 6.02
CA HIS A 103 -5.36 -6.87 6.81
C HIS A 103 -6.42 -6.53 7.87
N PHE A 104 -6.40 -5.30 8.39
CA PHE A 104 -7.30 -4.82 9.43
C PHE A 104 -8.49 -4.03 8.88
N PHE A 105 -8.76 -4.08 7.58
CA PHE A 105 -9.94 -3.42 7.03
C PHE A 105 -11.21 -3.99 7.67
N PRO A 106 -12.23 -3.14 7.94
CA PRO A 106 -13.46 -3.60 8.57
C PRO A 106 -14.23 -4.57 7.66
N PRO A 107 -15.15 -5.37 8.22
CA PRO A 107 -15.90 -6.36 7.43
C PRO A 107 -16.65 -5.80 6.22
N ALA A 108 -16.97 -4.50 6.21
CA ALA A 108 -17.62 -3.84 5.07
C ALA A 108 -16.68 -3.67 3.87
N ALA A 109 -15.35 -3.73 4.11
CA ALA A 109 -14.33 -3.72 3.07
C ALA A 109 -13.54 -5.03 3.20
N PRO A 110 -13.31 -5.78 2.11
CA PRO A 110 -12.55 -7.03 2.20
C PRO A 110 -11.14 -6.79 2.72
N ALA A 111 -10.62 -7.73 3.50
CA ALA A 111 -9.23 -7.69 3.90
C ALA A 111 -8.34 -7.70 2.67
N ASP A 112 -7.29 -6.87 2.71
CA ASP A 112 -6.32 -6.71 1.63
C ASP A 112 -4.93 -6.86 2.25
N ASP A 113 -4.48 -8.12 2.35
CA ASP A 113 -3.40 -8.53 3.23
C ASP A 113 -2.02 -7.99 2.83
N ASP A 114 -1.81 -7.65 1.56
CA ASP A 114 -0.55 -7.10 1.05
C ASP A 114 -0.56 -5.57 0.94
N HIS A 115 -1.66 -4.92 1.30
CA HIS A 115 -1.86 -3.48 1.17
C HIS A 115 -1.45 -2.73 2.43
N ILE A 116 -0.71 -1.64 2.25
CA ILE A 116 -0.33 -0.70 3.32
C ILE A 116 -0.66 0.71 2.85
N GLN A 117 -1.35 1.47 3.68
CA GLN A 117 -1.71 2.86 3.38
C GLN A 117 -1.37 3.79 4.53
N ALA A 118 -1.26 5.09 4.23
CA ALA A 118 -1.16 6.11 5.26
C ALA A 118 -2.50 6.23 5.99
N VAL A 119 -2.49 6.28 7.32
CA VAL A 119 -3.71 6.37 8.14
C VAL A 119 -4.57 7.55 7.72
N LYS A 120 -3.96 8.69 7.38
CA LYS A 120 -4.66 9.94 7.04
C LYS A 120 -4.67 10.25 5.55
N TRP A 121 -4.69 9.25 4.68
CA TRP A 121 -4.72 9.48 3.24
C TRP A 121 -5.90 10.35 2.79
N TYR A 122 -7.03 10.27 3.48
CA TYR A 122 -8.22 11.06 3.20
C TYR A 122 -8.00 12.57 3.42
N VAL A 123 -7.04 12.95 4.24
CA VAL A 123 -6.67 14.38 4.43
C VAL A 123 -6.07 14.91 3.13
N LYS A 124 -5.16 14.16 2.50
CA LYS A 124 -4.58 14.52 1.20
C LYS A 124 -5.65 14.62 0.12
N ARG A 125 -6.60 13.70 0.12
CA ARG A 125 -7.75 13.73 -0.81
C ARG A 125 -8.56 15.03 -0.64
N ALA A 126 -8.86 15.38 0.60
CA ALA A 126 -9.61 16.62 0.90
C ALA A 126 -8.84 17.87 0.47
N GLU A 127 -7.53 17.91 0.70
CA GLU A 127 -6.67 19.02 0.28
C GLU A 127 -6.67 19.18 -1.25
N LEU A 128 -6.51 18.09 -1.99
CA LEU A 128 -6.52 18.11 -3.45
C LEU A 128 -7.86 18.55 -4.01
N LYS A 129 -8.96 18.13 -3.41
CA LYS A 129 -10.30 18.59 -3.80
C LYS A 129 -10.48 20.08 -3.56
N ALA A 130 -10.02 20.59 -2.41
CA ALA A 130 -10.09 22.02 -2.10
C ALA A 130 -9.27 22.86 -3.07
N GLU A 131 -8.18 22.32 -3.61
CA GLU A 131 -7.33 22.98 -4.60
C GLU A 131 -7.84 22.82 -6.04
N GLY A 132 -8.93 22.09 -6.24
CA GLY A 132 -9.47 21.82 -7.58
C GLY A 132 -8.65 20.83 -8.41
N LYS A 133 -7.81 20.02 -7.77
CA LYS A 133 -6.95 19.05 -8.44
C LYS A 133 -7.57 17.65 -8.53
N TRP A 134 -8.74 17.50 -7.98
CA TRP A 134 -9.50 16.24 -8.01
C TRP A 134 -10.96 16.47 -8.27
#